data_75c816d6946d787c975762051e9d6379
#
_entry.id   75c816d6946d787c975762051e9d6379
#
_cell.length_a   1.000
_cell.length_b   1.000
_cell.length_c   1.000
_cell.angle_alpha   90.00
_cell.angle_beta   90.00
_cell.angle_gamma   90.00
#
_symmetry.space_group_name_H-M   'P 1'
#
loop_
_entity.id
_entity.type
_entity.pdbx_description
1 polymer ?
#
loop_
_entity_poly.entity_id
_entity_poly.type
_entity_poly.pdbx_seq_one_letter_code
_entity_poly.pdbx_strand_id
1 'polypeptide(L)'
;GGGLSWWNYIDEIGLLEDEFHIVIPILDGHSDSDTNFISIENNASEIINFINENYNGKVKLIGGLSLGGQVLLEILSRNPNICEYAVIESALVIPMKFTYKMIEPIFNLTYGLTKKSWFSKLQFKNLKIKNSLYDLYYEDTCKISKNNLIAFMKSNSSYELKDTLSRTRAKVLILVGSKERSIMKKSAVKIAELISNSELEILQGYYHGDISINHADDYVERVKRLVR
;
A
#
# COMPACT_ATOMS: atom_id res chain seq x y z
N GLY A 1 2.74 -1.05 2.70
CA GLY A 1 3.39 -0.05 1.83
C GLY A 1 4.73 -0.52 1.29
N GLY A 2 5.28 0.17 0.27
CA GLY A 2 6.60 -0.18 -0.27
C GLY A 2 7.71 -0.02 0.78
N GLY A 3 8.48 -1.09 1.01
CA GLY A 3 9.51 -1.15 2.05
C GLY A 3 9.00 -1.28 3.48
N LEU A 4 7.68 -1.50 3.66
CA LEU A 4 7.04 -1.80 4.94
C LEU A 4 6.49 -3.22 4.91
N SER A 5 6.09 -3.76 6.07
CA SER A 5 5.54 -5.10 6.20
C SER A 5 4.29 -5.11 7.09
N TRP A 6 3.83 -6.30 7.48
CA TRP A 6 2.63 -6.54 8.30
C TRP A 6 2.55 -5.67 9.56
N TRP A 7 3.67 -5.36 10.17
CA TRP A 7 3.77 -4.59 11.42
C TRP A 7 3.24 -3.15 11.31
N ASN A 8 3.13 -2.60 10.10
CA ASN A 8 2.53 -1.27 9.96
C ASN A 8 1.02 -1.26 10.22
N TYR A 9 0.38 -2.44 10.34
CA TYR A 9 -1.01 -2.63 10.72
C TYR A 9 -1.17 -3.31 12.09
N ILE A 10 -0.12 -3.32 12.95
CA ILE A 10 -0.15 -4.06 14.20
C ILE A 10 -1.25 -3.59 15.15
N ASP A 11 -1.52 -2.29 15.19
CA ASP A 11 -2.55 -1.73 16.05
C ASP A 11 -3.96 -2.02 15.49
N GLU A 12 -4.15 -1.93 14.16
CA GLU A 12 -5.42 -2.30 13.52
C GLU A 12 -5.75 -3.77 13.70
N ILE A 13 -4.75 -4.65 13.67
CA ILE A 13 -4.94 -6.07 13.98
C ILE A 13 -5.57 -6.20 15.36
N GLY A 14 -4.95 -5.61 16.39
CA GLY A 14 -5.45 -5.68 17.76
C GLY A 14 -6.85 -5.08 17.97
N LEU A 15 -7.27 -4.11 17.12
CA LEU A 15 -8.59 -3.48 17.17
C LEU A 15 -9.67 -4.23 16.39
N LEU A 16 -9.29 -5.16 15.50
CA LEU A 16 -10.19 -5.83 14.58
C LEU A 16 -10.25 -7.35 14.76
N GLU A 17 -9.27 -7.99 15.42
CA GLU A 17 -9.12 -9.45 15.49
C GLU A 17 -10.28 -10.17 16.20
N ASP A 18 -10.97 -9.49 17.12
CA ASP A 18 -12.16 -10.04 17.78
C ASP A 18 -13.39 -10.12 16.86
N GLU A 19 -13.43 -9.31 15.77
CA GLU A 19 -14.57 -9.21 14.86
C GLU A 19 -14.29 -9.80 13.48
N PHE A 20 -13.01 -9.88 13.07
CA PHE A 20 -12.62 -10.27 11.72
C PHE A 20 -11.45 -11.27 11.73
N HIS A 21 -11.51 -12.23 10.81
CA HIS A 21 -10.33 -12.99 10.44
C HIS A 21 -9.44 -12.13 9.52
N ILE A 22 -8.24 -11.82 9.97
CA ILE A 22 -7.33 -10.89 9.31
C ILE A 22 -6.18 -11.65 8.63
N VAL A 23 -5.94 -11.37 7.35
CA VAL A 23 -4.81 -11.89 6.60
C VAL A 23 -4.01 -10.73 6.05
N ILE A 24 -2.72 -10.69 6.31
CA ILE A 24 -1.81 -9.66 5.81
C ILE A 24 -0.73 -10.32 4.95
N PRO A 25 -0.87 -10.29 3.62
CA PRO A 25 0.14 -10.86 2.73
C PRO A 25 1.43 -10.04 2.77
N ILE A 26 2.56 -10.72 2.82
CA ILE A 26 3.88 -10.10 2.60
C ILE A 26 4.09 -10.05 1.08
N LEU A 27 4.25 -8.85 0.54
CA LEU A 27 4.51 -8.68 -0.89
C LEU A 27 5.90 -9.21 -1.26
N ASP A 28 6.03 -9.69 -2.49
CA ASP A 28 7.31 -10.14 -3.04
C ASP A 28 8.40 -9.10 -2.84
N GLY A 29 9.59 -9.57 -2.51
CA GLY A 29 10.76 -8.73 -2.30
C GLY A 29 10.75 -7.86 -1.04
N HIS A 30 9.77 -8.05 -0.16
CA HIS A 30 9.64 -7.35 1.13
C HIS A 30 9.86 -8.31 2.29
N SER A 31 10.39 -7.79 3.40
CA SER A 31 10.55 -8.51 4.68
C SER A 31 11.05 -9.95 4.49
N ASP A 32 10.28 -10.92 4.96
CA ASP A 32 10.57 -12.35 4.95
C ASP A 32 10.06 -13.09 3.68
N SER A 33 9.72 -12.37 2.61
CA SER A 33 9.37 -13.02 1.34
C SER A 33 10.58 -13.68 0.70
N ASP A 34 10.47 -14.95 0.38
CA ASP A 34 11.48 -15.71 -0.37
C ASP A 34 11.45 -15.43 -1.89
N THR A 35 10.44 -14.70 -2.34
CA THR A 35 10.23 -14.39 -3.76
C THR A 35 10.70 -12.98 -4.09
N ASN A 36 11.40 -12.82 -5.23
CA ASN A 36 11.79 -11.51 -5.70
C ASN A 36 10.58 -10.74 -6.26
N PHE A 37 10.56 -9.43 -6.03
CA PHE A 37 9.53 -8.56 -6.61
C PHE A 37 9.65 -8.52 -8.14
N ILE A 38 8.61 -8.97 -8.82
CA ILE A 38 8.51 -8.95 -10.29
C ILE A 38 7.74 -7.69 -10.73
N SER A 39 6.48 -7.56 -10.29
CA SER A 39 5.62 -6.44 -10.63
C SER A 39 4.42 -6.33 -9.68
N ILE A 40 3.69 -5.21 -9.75
CA ILE A 40 2.41 -5.02 -9.08
C ILE A 40 1.40 -6.07 -9.57
N GLU A 41 1.39 -6.33 -10.87
CA GLU A 41 0.51 -7.28 -11.52
C GLU A 41 0.75 -8.73 -11.05
N ASN A 42 2.01 -9.11 -10.79
CA ASN A 42 2.34 -10.42 -10.26
C ASN A 42 1.79 -10.59 -8.84
N ASN A 43 2.09 -9.66 -7.95
CA ASN A 43 1.57 -9.68 -6.57
C ASN A 43 0.03 -9.68 -6.54
N ALA A 44 -0.61 -8.92 -7.43
CA ALA A 44 -2.07 -8.95 -7.55
C ALA A 44 -2.59 -10.33 -7.96
N SER A 45 -1.92 -11.01 -8.92
CA SER A 45 -2.31 -12.37 -9.34
C SER A 45 -2.19 -13.37 -8.21
N GLU A 46 -1.10 -13.31 -7.43
CA GLU A 46 -0.88 -14.21 -6.29
C GLU A 46 -1.93 -14.03 -5.20
N ILE A 47 -2.27 -12.77 -4.87
CA ILE A 47 -3.33 -12.49 -3.90
C ILE A 47 -4.70 -12.95 -4.42
N ILE A 48 -5.02 -12.76 -5.71
CA ILE A 48 -6.26 -13.25 -6.31
C ILE A 48 -6.32 -14.79 -6.23
N ASN A 49 -5.22 -15.49 -6.56
CA ASN A 49 -5.16 -16.96 -6.49
C ASN A 49 -5.35 -17.44 -5.03
N PHE A 50 -4.68 -16.80 -4.08
CA PHE A 50 -4.84 -17.12 -2.67
C PHE A 50 -6.30 -16.96 -2.19
N ILE A 51 -6.98 -15.88 -2.60
CA ILE A 51 -8.39 -15.64 -2.27
C ILE A 51 -9.28 -16.70 -2.94
N ASN A 52 -9.00 -17.08 -4.18
CA ASN A 52 -9.76 -18.11 -4.88
C ASN A 52 -9.64 -19.49 -4.20
N GLU A 53 -8.44 -19.86 -3.80
CA GLU A 53 -8.16 -21.18 -3.20
C GLU A 53 -8.68 -21.29 -1.76
N ASN A 54 -8.60 -20.21 -0.97
CA ASN A 54 -8.86 -20.25 0.47
C ASN A 54 -10.20 -19.65 0.89
N TYR A 55 -10.81 -18.77 0.05
CA TYR A 55 -12.01 -17.99 0.41
C TYR A 55 -13.11 -18.03 -0.67
N ASN A 56 -13.15 -19.08 -1.49
CA ASN A 56 -14.16 -19.24 -2.55
C ASN A 56 -14.23 -18.02 -3.50
N GLY A 57 -13.10 -17.38 -3.76
CA GLY A 57 -12.98 -16.27 -4.71
C GLY A 57 -13.48 -14.91 -4.21
N LYS A 58 -13.87 -14.78 -2.94
CA LYS A 58 -14.38 -13.51 -2.40
C LYS A 58 -14.07 -13.34 -0.92
N VAL A 59 -13.72 -12.10 -0.53
CA VAL A 59 -13.52 -11.68 0.86
C VAL A 59 -14.40 -10.48 1.21
N LYS A 60 -14.54 -10.19 2.49
CA LYS A 60 -15.36 -9.07 2.98
C LYS A 60 -14.75 -7.72 2.60
N LEU A 61 -13.46 -7.52 2.93
CA LEU A 61 -12.75 -6.27 2.72
C LEU A 61 -11.30 -6.52 2.31
N ILE A 62 -10.77 -5.67 1.43
CA ILE A 62 -9.33 -5.60 1.12
C ILE A 62 -8.86 -4.16 1.34
N GLY A 63 -7.78 -3.98 2.13
CA GLY A 63 -7.14 -2.69 2.35
C GLY A 63 -5.73 -2.64 1.77
N GLY A 64 -5.29 -1.46 1.34
CA GLY A 64 -3.91 -1.28 0.84
C GLY A 64 -3.40 0.14 0.96
N LEU A 65 -2.17 0.28 1.48
CA LEU A 65 -1.44 1.53 1.60
C LEU A 65 -0.40 1.66 0.48
N SER A 66 -0.34 2.80 -0.21
CA SER A 66 0.72 3.15 -1.16
C SER A 66 0.91 2.08 -2.25
N LEU A 67 2.04 1.36 -2.28
CA LEU A 67 2.27 0.21 -3.16
C LEU A 67 1.17 -0.87 -2.99
N GLY A 68 0.77 -1.17 -1.74
CA GLY A 68 -0.35 -2.06 -1.46
C GLY A 68 -1.68 -1.55 -2.02
N GLY A 69 -1.89 -0.23 -2.02
CA GLY A 69 -3.03 0.39 -2.70
C GLY A 69 -3.01 0.21 -4.22
N GLN A 70 -1.83 0.25 -4.84
CA GLN A 70 -1.69 -0.04 -6.27
C GLN A 70 -1.94 -1.52 -6.59
N VAL A 71 -1.46 -2.44 -5.74
CA VAL A 71 -1.76 -3.87 -5.85
C VAL A 71 -3.27 -4.10 -5.73
N LEU A 72 -3.95 -3.44 -4.77
CA LEU A 72 -5.41 -3.51 -4.63
C LEU A 72 -6.15 -2.98 -5.86
N LEU A 73 -5.72 -1.86 -6.42
CA LEU A 73 -6.28 -1.32 -7.67
C LEU A 73 -6.15 -2.31 -8.83
N GLU A 74 -5.01 -3.00 -8.94
CA GLU A 74 -4.80 -4.04 -9.94
C GLU A 74 -5.70 -5.26 -9.70
N ILE A 75 -5.87 -5.69 -8.43
CA ILE A 75 -6.80 -6.76 -8.04
C ILE A 75 -8.22 -6.43 -8.47
N LEU A 76 -8.72 -5.24 -8.12
CA LEU A 76 -10.07 -4.78 -8.44
C LEU A 76 -10.31 -4.65 -9.95
N SER A 77 -9.27 -4.27 -10.72
CA SER A 77 -9.35 -4.15 -12.17
C SER A 77 -9.49 -5.51 -12.88
N ARG A 78 -8.96 -6.59 -12.29
CA ARG A 78 -8.97 -7.96 -12.83
C ARG A 78 -10.13 -8.78 -12.33
N ASN A 79 -10.51 -8.61 -11.07
CA ASN A 79 -11.63 -9.34 -10.46
C ASN A 79 -12.60 -8.35 -9.78
N PRO A 80 -13.58 -7.81 -10.52
CA PRO A 80 -14.49 -6.78 -10.02
C PRO A 80 -15.35 -7.17 -8.81
N ASN A 81 -15.48 -8.48 -8.51
CA ASN A 81 -16.33 -9.02 -7.45
C ASN A 81 -15.54 -9.63 -6.29
N ILE A 82 -14.21 -9.46 -6.24
CA ILE A 82 -13.34 -10.15 -5.30
C ILE A 82 -13.58 -9.76 -3.82
N CYS A 83 -14.10 -8.57 -3.58
CA CYS A 83 -14.47 -8.11 -2.24
C CYS A 83 -15.75 -7.28 -2.26
N GLU A 84 -16.37 -7.12 -1.08
CA GLU A 84 -17.52 -6.23 -0.90
C GLU A 84 -17.09 -4.79 -0.67
N TYR A 85 -15.98 -4.61 0.05
CA TYR A 85 -15.44 -3.32 0.45
C TYR A 85 -13.96 -3.24 0.12
N ALA A 86 -13.48 -2.03 -0.19
CA ALA A 86 -12.06 -1.78 -0.40
C ALA A 86 -11.63 -0.47 0.25
N VAL A 87 -10.42 -0.44 0.84
CA VAL A 87 -9.81 0.78 1.39
C VAL A 87 -8.49 1.03 0.66
N ILE A 88 -8.42 2.14 -0.06
CA ILE A 88 -7.23 2.54 -0.81
C ILE A 88 -6.63 3.78 -0.14
N GLU A 89 -5.48 3.62 0.50
CA GLU A 89 -4.78 4.72 1.15
C GLU A 89 -3.55 5.14 0.32
N SER A 90 -3.48 6.42 -0.02
CA SER A 90 -2.27 7.06 -0.56
C SER A 90 -1.66 6.34 -1.78
N ALA A 91 -2.47 5.85 -2.71
CA ALA A 91 -2.00 5.16 -3.91
C ALA A 91 -1.61 6.16 -5.02
N LEU A 92 -0.38 6.05 -5.55
CA LEU A 92 0.09 6.83 -6.70
C LEU A 92 -0.38 6.18 -8.00
N VAL A 93 -1.14 6.91 -8.84
CA VAL A 93 -1.64 6.41 -10.13
C VAL A 93 -1.32 7.32 -11.31
N ILE A 94 -0.47 8.31 -11.08
CA ILE A 94 0.04 9.23 -12.10
C ILE A 94 1.53 8.94 -12.27
N PRO A 95 1.97 8.42 -13.43
CA PRO A 95 3.37 8.05 -13.65
C PRO A 95 4.32 9.22 -13.48
N MET A 96 5.43 8.97 -12.81
CA MET A 96 6.50 9.92 -12.56
C MET A 96 7.73 9.55 -13.41
N LYS A 97 7.69 9.83 -14.71
CA LYS A 97 8.72 9.41 -15.69
C LYS A 97 10.15 9.81 -15.31
N PHE A 98 10.34 11.00 -14.77
CA PHE A 98 11.66 11.45 -14.32
C PHE A 98 12.13 10.66 -13.10
N THR A 99 11.27 10.49 -12.10
CA THR A 99 11.56 9.67 -10.89
C THR A 99 11.93 8.26 -11.29
N TYR A 100 11.13 7.62 -12.17
CA TYR A 100 11.40 6.27 -12.69
C TYR A 100 12.82 6.13 -13.24
N LYS A 101 13.27 7.08 -14.07
CA LYS A 101 14.61 7.07 -14.66
C LYS A 101 15.72 7.24 -13.62
N MET A 102 15.44 7.96 -12.54
CA MET A 102 16.44 8.28 -11.51
C MET A 102 16.57 7.21 -10.42
N ILE A 103 15.58 6.32 -10.25
CA ILE A 103 15.57 5.30 -9.20
C ILE A 103 16.84 4.43 -9.27
N GLU A 104 17.13 3.81 -10.41
CA GLU A 104 18.24 2.88 -10.52
C GLU A 104 19.62 3.54 -10.34
N PRO A 105 19.96 4.68 -10.98
CA PRO A 105 21.20 5.39 -10.70
C PRO A 105 21.37 5.77 -9.23
N ILE A 106 20.29 6.30 -8.60
CA ILE A 106 20.33 6.71 -7.20
C ILE A 106 20.59 5.52 -6.29
N PHE A 107 19.83 4.42 -6.43
CA PHE A 107 20.02 3.26 -5.57
C PHE A 107 21.30 2.48 -5.85
N ASN A 108 21.82 2.50 -7.08
CA ASN A 108 23.15 1.95 -7.34
C ASN A 108 24.24 2.66 -6.53
N LEU A 109 24.11 3.95 -6.30
CA LEU A 109 25.06 4.74 -5.53
C LEU A 109 24.77 4.68 -4.02
N THR A 110 23.48 4.69 -3.61
CA THR A 110 23.11 4.97 -2.20
C THR A 110 22.59 3.74 -1.44
N TYR A 111 22.37 2.59 -2.10
CA TYR A 111 21.81 1.41 -1.45
C TYR A 111 22.59 0.97 -0.20
N GLY A 112 23.92 1.01 -0.23
CA GLY A 112 24.73 0.68 0.93
C GLY A 112 24.46 1.56 2.17
N LEU A 113 23.94 2.77 1.96
CA LEU A 113 23.58 3.67 3.06
C LEU A 113 22.29 3.22 3.76
N THR A 114 21.35 2.60 3.03
CA THR A 114 20.08 2.15 3.60
C THR A 114 20.28 1.13 4.72
N LYS A 115 21.40 0.37 4.69
CA LYS A 115 21.81 -0.59 5.72
C LYS A 115 22.53 0.05 6.92
N LYS A 116 22.77 1.37 6.90
CA LYS A 116 23.41 2.10 8.00
C LYS A 116 22.37 2.69 8.94
N SER A 117 22.46 2.35 10.22
CA SER A 117 21.49 2.78 11.24
C SER A 117 21.22 4.29 11.25
N TRP A 118 22.26 5.14 11.15
CA TRP A 118 22.10 6.59 11.12
C TRP A 118 21.27 7.08 9.92
N PHE A 119 21.48 6.48 8.74
CA PHE A 119 20.76 6.83 7.52
C PHE A 119 19.32 6.30 7.58
N SER A 120 19.13 5.07 8.05
CA SER A 120 17.83 4.46 8.30
C SER A 120 17.00 5.32 9.27
N LYS A 121 17.58 5.82 10.37
CA LYS A 121 16.90 6.73 11.30
C LYS A 121 16.44 8.03 10.62
N LEU A 122 17.27 8.58 9.73
CA LEU A 122 16.90 9.78 8.97
C LEU A 122 15.73 9.50 8.01
N GLN A 123 15.76 8.38 7.29
CA GLN A 123 14.66 7.96 6.41
C GLN A 123 13.38 7.72 7.21
N PHE A 124 13.46 6.97 8.29
CA PHE A 124 12.33 6.67 9.18
C PHE A 124 11.65 7.93 9.70
N LYS A 125 12.43 8.91 10.17
CA LYS A 125 11.90 10.20 10.60
C LYS A 125 11.16 10.94 9.48
N ASN A 126 11.64 10.84 8.25
CA ASN A 126 10.99 11.46 7.08
C ASN A 126 9.69 10.76 6.70
N LEU A 127 9.56 9.46 6.95
CA LEU A 127 8.34 8.68 6.75
C LEU A 127 7.24 9.00 7.78
N LYS A 128 7.58 9.72 8.86
CA LYS A 128 6.64 10.07 9.94
C LYS A 128 6.02 8.88 10.66
N ILE A 129 6.69 7.74 10.67
CA ILE A 129 6.26 6.53 11.37
C ILE A 129 6.53 6.68 12.87
N LYS A 130 5.64 6.17 13.72
CA LYS A 130 5.79 6.20 15.19
C LYS A 130 7.06 5.45 15.63
N ASN A 131 7.79 6.03 16.58
CA ASN A 131 9.12 5.56 16.99
C ASN A 131 9.15 4.10 17.49
N SER A 132 8.06 3.59 18.03
CA SER A 132 7.94 2.19 18.50
C SER A 132 8.14 1.16 17.39
N LEU A 133 8.00 1.53 16.12
CA LEU A 133 8.14 0.65 14.97
C LEU A 133 9.53 0.71 14.30
N TYR A 134 10.48 1.48 14.88
CA TYR A 134 11.79 1.66 14.24
C TYR A 134 12.59 0.37 14.09
N ASP A 135 12.62 -0.47 15.10
CA ASP A 135 13.42 -1.69 15.06
C ASP A 135 12.92 -2.67 14.00
N LEU A 136 11.60 -2.84 13.88
CA LEU A 136 10.96 -3.64 12.84
C LEU A 136 11.23 -3.06 11.44
N TYR A 137 11.09 -1.74 11.29
CA TYR A 137 11.41 -1.04 10.04
C TYR A 137 12.88 -1.26 9.63
N TYR A 138 13.81 -1.13 10.57
CA TYR A 138 15.24 -1.26 10.29
C TYR A 138 15.62 -2.71 9.93
N GLU A 139 15.08 -3.67 10.65
CA GLU A 139 15.26 -5.09 10.36
C GLU A 139 14.81 -5.42 8.92
N ASP A 140 13.58 -5.05 8.56
CA ASP A 140 13.04 -5.29 7.23
C ASP A 140 13.81 -4.55 6.14
N THR A 141 14.16 -3.28 6.37
CA THR A 141 15.01 -2.52 5.44
C THR A 141 16.35 -3.23 5.18
N CYS A 142 16.90 -3.90 6.19
CA CYS A 142 18.14 -4.68 6.04
C CYS A 142 17.96 -5.97 5.23
N LYS A 143 16.77 -6.57 5.20
CA LYS A 143 16.46 -7.79 4.43
C LYS A 143 16.22 -7.49 2.94
N ILE A 144 15.64 -6.34 2.61
CA ILE A 144 15.33 -5.98 1.21
C ILE A 144 16.61 -5.91 0.38
N SER A 145 16.67 -6.66 -0.72
CA SER A 145 17.76 -6.61 -1.68
C SER A 145 17.73 -5.33 -2.52
N LYS A 146 18.91 -4.94 -3.06
CA LYS A 146 18.98 -3.77 -3.97
C LYS A 146 18.06 -3.92 -5.18
N ASN A 147 18.03 -5.11 -5.76
CA ASN A 147 17.24 -5.39 -6.96
C ASN A 147 15.74 -5.27 -6.66
N ASN A 148 15.27 -5.84 -5.54
CA ASN A 148 13.89 -5.71 -5.10
C ASN A 148 13.51 -4.26 -4.83
N LEU A 149 14.36 -3.51 -4.11
CA LEU A 149 14.12 -2.09 -3.83
C LEU A 149 13.97 -1.29 -5.12
N ILE A 150 14.86 -1.47 -6.10
CA ILE A 150 14.78 -0.82 -7.41
C ILE A 150 13.51 -1.24 -8.15
N ALA A 151 13.19 -2.54 -8.16
CA ALA A 151 12.06 -3.09 -8.89
C ALA A 151 10.72 -2.53 -8.39
N PHE A 152 10.44 -2.60 -7.07
CA PHE A 152 9.17 -2.10 -6.56
C PHE A 152 9.09 -0.56 -6.60
N MET A 153 10.17 0.17 -6.42
CA MET A 153 10.17 1.63 -6.58
C MET A 153 9.90 2.06 -8.02
N LYS A 154 10.46 1.35 -9.01
CA LYS A 154 10.16 1.59 -10.43
C LYS A 154 8.69 1.28 -10.73
N SER A 155 8.18 0.14 -10.30
CA SER A 155 6.77 -0.24 -10.48
C SER A 155 5.83 0.78 -9.84
N ASN A 156 6.12 1.19 -8.60
CA ASN A 156 5.34 2.22 -7.89
C ASN A 156 5.29 3.54 -8.68
N SER A 157 6.43 3.97 -9.27
CA SER A 157 6.53 5.25 -9.97
C SER A 157 5.95 5.24 -11.39
N SER A 158 5.67 4.08 -11.96
CA SER A 158 5.16 3.91 -13.34
C SER A 158 3.73 3.38 -13.41
N TYR A 159 3.10 3.04 -12.29
CA TYR A 159 1.76 2.48 -12.28
C TYR A 159 0.72 3.45 -12.85
N GLU A 160 -0.17 2.92 -13.69
CA GLU A 160 -1.30 3.62 -14.28
C GLU A 160 -2.61 2.86 -14.04
N LEU A 161 -3.72 3.61 -13.88
CA LEU A 161 -5.04 3.01 -13.76
C LEU A 161 -5.42 2.24 -15.01
N LYS A 162 -6.10 1.11 -14.81
CA LYS A 162 -6.73 0.35 -15.89
C LYS A 162 -8.20 0.76 -16.03
N ASP A 163 -8.69 0.95 -17.23
CA ASP A 163 -10.11 1.31 -17.48
C ASP A 163 -11.08 0.27 -16.93
N THR A 164 -10.66 -1.00 -16.86
CA THR A 164 -11.44 -2.11 -16.29
C THR A 164 -11.77 -1.92 -14.81
N LEU A 165 -11.04 -1.06 -14.08
CA LEU A 165 -11.31 -0.72 -12.69
C LEU A 165 -12.72 -0.12 -12.50
N SER A 166 -13.25 0.56 -13.53
CA SER A 166 -14.62 1.07 -13.54
C SER A 166 -15.72 0.00 -13.37
N ARG A 167 -15.36 -1.28 -13.56
CA ARG A 167 -16.27 -2.42 -13.40
C ARG A 167 -16.34 -2.95 -11.97
N THR A 168 -15.49 -2.47 -11.05
CA THR A 168 -15.49 -2.95 -9.66
C THR A 168 -16.87 -2.72 -9.02
N ARG A 169 -17.32 -3.72 -8.27
CA ARG A 169 -18.58 -3.67 -7.52
C ARG A 169 -18.37 -3.41 -6.03
N ALA A 170 -17.13 -3.39 -5.58
CA ALA A 170 -16.82 -3.04 -4.22
C ALA A 170 -17.26 -1.60 -3.90
N LYS A 171 -17.72 -1.35 -2.68
CA LYS A 171 -17.78 0.01 -2.14
C LYS A 171 -16.38 0.42 -1.70
N VAL A 172 -15.82 1.49 -2.29
CA VAL A 172 -14.43 1.86 -2.15
C VAL A 172 -14.28 3.12 -1.33
N LEU A 173 -13.50 3.06 -0.26
CA LEU A 173 -13.05 4.22 0.50
C LEU A 173 -11.63 4.59 0.06
N ILE A 174 -11.44 5.83 -0.38
CA ILE A 174 -10.16 6.36 -0.84
C ILE A 174 -9.71 7.39 0.17
N LEU A 175 -8.52 7.16 0.77
CA LEU A 175 -7.96 8.01 1.81
C LEU A 175 -6.66 8.66 1.31
N VAL A 176 -6.50 9.97 1.54
CA VAL A 176 -5.28 10.72 1.24
C VAL A 176 -5.08 11.85 2.23
N GLY A 177 -3.85 12.02 2.74
CA GLY A 177 -3.52 13.08 3.67
C GLY A 177 -3.43 14.45 2.98
N SER A 178 -3.94 15.51 3.62
CA SER A 178 -3.86 16.89 3.08
C SER A 178 -2.43 17.42 3.00
N LYS A 179 -1.51 16.88 3.83
CA LYS A 179 -0.08 17.20 3.84
C LYS A 179 0.73 16.42 2.81
N GLU A 180 0.11 15.49 2.08
CA GLU A 180 0.78 14.78 1.01
C GLU A 180 1.07 15.68 -0.20
N ARG A 181 2.01 15.23 -1.04
CA ARG A 181 2.34 15.90 -2.30
C ARG A 181 1.11 16.01 -3.18
N SER A 182 1.02 17.10 -3.95
CA SER A 182 -0.11 17.38 -4.85
C SER A 182 -0.44 16.21 -5.79
N ILE A 183 0.58 15.47 -6.26
CA ILE A 183 0.39 14.32 -7.15
C ILE A 183 -0.40 13.18 -6.48
N MET A 184 -0.28 12.99 -5.17
CA MET A 184 -1.02 11.97 -4.41
C MET A 184 -2.52 12.33 -4.34
N LYS A 185 -2.82 13.60 -4.03
CA LYS A 185 -4.21 14.10 -4.03
C LYS A 185 -4.84 14.03 -5.41
N LYS A 186 -4.09 14.37 -6.47
CA LYS A 186 -4.54 14.20 -7.85
C LYS A 186 -4.77 12.72 -8.22
N SER A 187 -3.93 11.82 -7.70
CA SER A 187 -4.11 10.38 -7.87
C SER A 187 -5.39 9.89 -7.21
N ALA A 188 -5.66 10.32 -5.97
CA ALA A 188 -6.89 9.98 -5.25
C ALA A 188 -8.16 10.46 -5.99
N VAL A 189 -8.13 11.68 -6.54
CA VAL A 189 -9.23 12.21 -7.38
C VAL A 189 -9.44 11.34 -8.62
N LYS A 190 -8.36 10.98 -9.35
CA LYS A 190 -8.47 10.10 -10.54
C LYS A 190 -9.05 8.73 -10.22
N ILE A 191 -8.71 8.16 -9.06
CA ILE A 191 -9.30 6.88 -8.62
C ILE A 191 -10.79 7.06 -8.38
N ALA A 192 -11.20 8.12 -7.68
CA ALA A 192 -12.60 8.42 -7.39
C ALA A 192 -13.43 8.71 -8.65
N GLU A 193 -12.85 9.39 -9.64
CA GLU A 193 -13.51 9.63 -10.93
C GLU A 193 -13.78 8.34 -11.73
N LEU A 194 -12.92 7.32 -11.57
CA LEU A 194 -13.04 6.07 -12.31
C LEU A 194 -13.95 5.05 -11.62
N ILE A 195 -14.03 5.07 -10.29
CA ILE A 195 -14.84 4.13 -9.48
C ILE A 195 -16.14 4.82 -9.04
N SER A 196 -17.25 4.52 -9.68
CA SER A 196 -18.54 5.15 -9.39
C SER A 196 -19.06 4.91 -7.96
N ASN A 197 -18.75 3.73 -7.36
CA ASN A 197 -19.13 3.40 -5.99
C ASN A 197 -17.95 3.68 -5.02
N SER A 198 -17.47 4.92 -5.00
CA SER A 198 -16.35 5.32 -4.14
C SER A 198 -16.65 6.58 -3.35
N GLU A 199 -16.00 6.67 -2.18
CA GLU A 199 -15.96 7.84 -1.31
C GLU A 199 -14.51 8.29 -1.17
N LEU A 200 -14.22 9.57 -1.41
CA LEU A 200 -12.90 10.17 -1.24
C LEU A 200 -12.86 11.05 0.01
N GLU A 201 -11.96 10.72 0.94
CA GLU A 201 -11.67 11.55 2.11
C GLU A 201 -10.25 12.16 1.99
N ILE A 202 -10.17 13.49 2.07
CA ILE A 202 -8.90 14.22 2.21
C ILE A 202 -8.71 14.54 3.70
N LEU A 203 -7.84 13.77 4.37
CA LEU A 203 -7.65 13.80 5.80
C LEU A 203 -6.82 15.03 6.22
N GLN A 204 -7.44 15.98 6.94
CA GLN A 204 -6.79 17.23 7.32
C GLN A 204 -5.65 17.02 8.32
N GLY A 205 -4.47 17.52 7.99
CA GLY A 205 -3.28 17.41 8.85
C GLY A 205 -2.44 16.15 8.66
N TYR A 206 -2.95 15.13 7.98
CA TYR A 206 -2.31 13.82 7.79
C TYR A 206 -1.28 13.82 6.67
N TYR A 207 -0.23 13.05 6.86
CA TYR A 207 0.84 12.76 5.90
C TYR A 207 0.56 11.45 5.14
N HIS A 208 1.51 11.03 4.32
CA HIS A 208 1.45 9.79 3.55
C HIS A 208 1.45 8.54 4.45
N GLY A 209 0.41 7.72 4.38
CA GLY A 209 0.24 6.53 5.22
C GLY A 209 -0.02 6.82 6.70
N ASP A 210 -0.26 8.07 7.05
CA ASP A 210 -0.30 8.50 8.45
C ASP A 210 -1.48 7.91 9.22
N ILE A 211 -2.64 7.75 8.57
CA ILE A 211 -3.82 7.26 9.25
C ILE A 211 -3.67 5.79 9.65
N SER A 212 -3.23 4.92 8.74
CA SER A 212 -3.05 3.49 9.05
C SER A 212 -1.83 3.23 9.94
N ILE A 213 -0.77 4.04 9.87
CA ILE A 213 0.45 3.75 10.64
C ILE A 213 0.42 4.34 12.04
N ASN A 214 -0.18 5.54 12.19
CA ASN A 214 -0.08 6.32 13.44
C ASN A 214 -1.42 6.54 14.14
N HIS A 215 -2.55 6.32 13.46
CA HIS A 215 -3.91 6.65 13.95
C HIS A 215 -4.88 5.48 13.70
N ALA A 216 -4.51 4.29 14.20
CA ALA A 216 -5.25 3.05 13.96
C ALA A 216 -6.73 3.12 14.38
N ASP A 217 -7.04 3.77 15.52
CA ASP A 217 -8.44 3.95 15.97
C ASP A 217 -9.26 4.69 14.90
N ASP A 218 -8.70 5.76 14.35
CA ASP A 218 -9.33 6.59 13.33
C ASP A 218 -9.49 5.84 11.99
N TYR A 219 -8.50 5.01 11.63
CA TYR A 219 -8.58 4.10 10.48
C TYR A 219 -9.67 3.04 10.67
N VAL A 220 -9.67 2.37 11.83
CA VAL A 220 -10.61 1.29 12.15
C VAL A 220 -12.05 1.81 12.25
N GLU A 221 -12.28 3.01 12.78
CA GLU A 221 -13.60 3.65 12.78
C GLU A 221 -14.16 3.79 11.36
N ARG A 222 -13.33 4.24 10.40
CA ARG A 222 -13.72 4.34 8.98
C ARG A 222 -13.99 2.99 8.34
N VAL A 223 -13.14 2.00 8.63
CA VAL A 223 -13.36 0.62 8.17
C VAL A 223 -14.70 0.10 8.70
N LYS A 224 -14.98 0.24 10.00
CA LYS A 224 -16.24 -0.21 10.60
C LYS A 224 -17.46 0.54 10.05
N ARG A 225 -17.32 1.84 9.76
CA ARG A 225 -18.38 2.62 9.09
C ARG A 225 -18.62 2.16 7.64
N LEU A 226 -17.56 1.80 6.92
CA LEU A 226 -17.65 1.34 5.53
C LEU A 226 -18.40 0.01 5.42
N VAL A 227 -18.17 -0.93 6.36
CA VAL A 227 -18.69 -2.31 6.30
C VAL A 227 -20.08 -2.50 6.94
N ARG A 228 -20.59 -1.46 7.59
CA ARG A 228 -21.97 -1.38 8.11
C ARG A 228 -22.96 -0.97 7.02
#